data_8c8cbee16ccbbe1b6525fd92f3e6dd04
#
_entry.id   8c8cbee16ccbbe1b6525fd92f3e6dd04
#
_cell.length_a   1.000
_cell.length_b   1.000
_cell.length_c   1.000
_cell.angle_alpha   90.00
_cell.angle_beta   90.00
_cell.angle_gamma   90.00
#
_symmetry.space_group_name_H-M   'P 1'
#
loop_
_entity.id
_entity.type
_entity.pdbx_description
1 polymer ?
#
loop_
_entity_poly.entity_id
_entity_poly.type
_entity_poly.pdbx_seq_one_letter_code
_entity_poly.pdbx_strand_id
1 'polypeptide(L)'
;EACLVGSEMCIRDSNNTLDMQMKYIYRIATAARHYGDYDVPQCLRLSGTPLNETFIALHEILPQFKKETKVDKVQCIVLTDGEGCQVGYHREVNRSWDDNPYVGTANLHSNAFLRDRKSGKTYHFKDGWTGLSTVFLNNLRDKFPDVNFIGIRLVGGRDANYFIRQNLGYNDEAEKYARMFRKDKSVALLDVGYDVYFGMSAKSLANDSEFDVQEDATKAQIKRAFVKSLSAKKFNKKVLSKFMEFIA
;
A
#
# COMPACT_ATOMS: atom_id res chain seq x y z
N GLU A 1 -25.42 1.08 10.82
CA GLU A 1 -24.85 0.87 9.46
C GLU A 1 -23.37 1.16 9.54
N ALA A 2 -22.58 0.10 9.37
CA ALA A 2 -21.14 0.23 9.36
C ALA A 2 -20.74 1.08 8.13
N CYS A 3 -20.05 2.18 8.38
CA CYS A 3 -19.49 3.01 7.34
C CYS A 3 -18.34 2.22 6.67
N LEU A 4 -18.70 1.36 5.72
CA LEU A 4 -17.79 0.45 5.03
C LEU A 4 -16.88 1.15 4.02
N VAL A 5 -17.09 2.44 3.82
CA VAL A 5 -16.32 3.21 2.85
C VAL A 5 -15.97 4.52 3.52
N GLY A 6 -14.84 4.51 4.20
CA GLY A 6 -14.38 5.66 4.96
C GLY A 6 -14.59 6.96 4.21
N SER A 7 -13.72 7.41 3.40
CA SER A 7 -13.77 8.75 2.82
C SER A 7 -14.92 9.02 1.84
N GLU A 8 -15.40 8.05 1.08
CA GLU A 8 -16.38 8.31 0.02
C GLU A 8 -17.79 8.62 0.53
N MET A 9 -18.23 8.04 1.64
CA MET A 9 -19.54 8.39 2.21
C MET A 9 -19.51 9.74 2.93
N CYS A 10 -18.40 10.09 3.56
CA CYS A 10 -18.22 11.43 4.15
C CYS A 10 -18.09 12.54 3.09
N ILE A 11 -17.68 12.21 1.87
CA ILE A 11 -17.55 13.15 0.75
C ILE A 11 -18.92 13.58 0.20
N ARG A 12 -19.94 12.76 0.34
CA ARG A 12 -21.28 13.02 -0.22
C ARG A 12 -22.16 13.97 0.61
N ASP A 13 -21.74 14.35 1.79
CA ASP A 13 -22.61 15.03 2.73
C ASP A 13 -22.84 16.53 2.47
N SER A 14 -22.11 17.16 1.57
CA SER A 14 -22.46 18.49 1.07
C SER A 14 -21.79 18.85 -0.27
N ASN A 15 -22.54 19.57 -1.12
CA ASN A 15 -22.00 20.13 -2.36
C ASN A 15 -20.80 21.07 -2.10
N ASN A 16 -20.79 21.75 -0.96
CA ASN A 16 -19.68 22.62 -0.56
C ASN A 16 -18.39 21.84 -0.30
N THR A 17 -18.48 20.64 0.26
CA THR A 17 -17.33 19.76 0.51
C THR A 17 -16.77 19.24 -0.81
N LEU A 18 -17.63 18.86 -1.75
CA LEU A 18 -17.21 18.42 -3.09
C LEU A 18 -16.49 19.54 -3.85
N ASP A 19 -17.04 20.74 -3.87
CA ASP A 19 -16.43 21.92 -4.51
C ASP A 19 -15.06 22.24 -3.92
N MET A 20 -14.93 22.16 -2.60
CA MET A 20 -13.66 22.39 -1.92
C MET A 20 -12.63 21.32 -2.30
N GLN A 21 -13.03 20.07 -2.34
CA GLN A 21 -12.15 18.95 -2.74
C GLN A 21 -11.73 19.07 -4.21
N MET A 22 -12.65 19.39 -5.10
CA MET A 22 -12.33 19.62 -6.51
C MET A 22 -11.34 20.78 -6.68
N LYS A 23 -11.48 21.88 -5.92
CA LYS A 23 -10.52 22.96 -5.90
C LYS A 23 -9.13 22.52 -5.43
N TYR A 24 -9.05 21.66 -4.39
CA TYR A 24 -7.78 21.14 -3.90
C TYR A 24 -7.13 20.19 -4.93
N ILE A 25 -7.89 19.28 -5.50
CA ILE A 25 -7.41 18.38 -6.56
C ILE A 25 -6.89 19.19 -7.75
N TYR A 26 -7.63 20.21 -8.18
CA TYR A 26 -7.19 21.10 -9.27
C TYR A 26 -5.89 21.83 -8.93
N ARG A 27 -5.76 22.36 -7.72
CA ARG A 27 -4.52 23.02 -7.27
C ARG A 27 -3.33 22.07 -7.24
N ILE A 28 -3.52 20.85 -6.71
CA ILE A 28 -2.48 19.82 -6.67
C ILE A 28 -2.07 19.41 -8.10
N ALA A 29 -3.04 19.19 -8.98
CA ALA A 29 -2.78 18.84 -10.37
C ALA A 29 -2.05 19.95 -11.13
N THR A 30 -2.42 21.22 -10.88
CA THR A 30 -1.76 22.38 -11.47
C THR A 30 -0.33 22.54 -10.96
N ALA A 31 -0.12 22.39 -9.65
CA ALA A 31 1.21 22.45 -9.04
C ALA A 31 2.12 21.30 -9.54
N ALA A 32 1.58 20.11 -9.73
CA ALA A 32 2.32 18.98 -10.28
C ALA A 32 2.72 19.18 -11.76
N ARG A 33 1.94 19.97 -12.51
CA ARG A 33 2.20 20.25 -13.92
C ARG A 33 3.26 21.35 -14.13
N HIS A 34 3.34 22.29 -13.19
CA HIS A 34 4.26 23.42 -13.20
C HIS A 34 5.29 23.27 -12.06
N TYR A 35 6.23 22.36 -12.24
CA TYR A 35 7.28 22.09 -11.26
C TYR A 35 8.10 23.37 -11.01
N GLY A 36 7.93 23.98 -9.83
CA GLY A 36 8.68 25.15 -9.40
C GLY A 36 7.89 26.45 -9.32
N ASP A 37 6.72 26.55 -9.96
CA ASP A 37 5.93 27.80 -9.97
C ASP A 37 5.02 27.96 -8.73
N TYR A 38 4.76 26.88 -8.03
CA TYR A 38 3.90 26.87 -6.84
C TYR A 38 4.54 26.10 -5.70
N ASP A 39 4.61 26.73 -4.53
CA ASP A 39 5.03 26.05 -3.31
C ASP A 39 3.87 25.20 -2.77
N VAL A 40 4.04 23.90 -2.86
CA VAL A 40 3.09 22.92 -2.34
C VAL A 40 3.61 22.40 -1.02
N PRO A 41 2.80 22.39 0.06
CA PRO A 41 3.19 21.75 1.32
C PRO A 41 3.81 20.38 1.08
N GLN A 42 4.88 20.07 1.79
CA GLN A 42 5.66 18.84 1.56
C GLN A 42 4.81 17.57 1.63
N CYS A 43 3.81 17.55 2.49
CA CYS A 43 2.86 16.43 2.61
C CYS A 43 1.94 16.23 1.40
N LEU A 44 1.84 17.23 0.50
CA LEU A 44 1.03 17.18 -0.71
C LEU A 44 1.88 17.03 -1.99
N ARG A 45 3.20 16.92 -1.87
CA ARG A 45 4.07 16.69 -3.03
C ARG A 45 3.83 15.30 -3.59
N LEU A 46 3.51 15.25 -4.89
CA LEU A 46 3.28 14.00 -5.62
C LEU A 46 4.64 13.37 -5.99
N SER A 47 5.28 12.72 -5.05
CA SER A 47 6.49 11.94 -5.34
C SER A 47 6.66 10.83 -4.31
N GLY A 48 7.00 9.64 -4.80
CA GLY A 48 7.21 8.48 -3.96
C GLY A 48 5.93 7.80 -3.49
N THR A 49 6.11 6.67 -2.82
CA THR A 49 5.03 5.86 -2.24
C THR A 49 5.14 5.94 -0.71
N PRO A 50 4.27 6.66 0.01
CA PRO A 50 4.34 6.84 1.47
C PRO A 50 3.84 5.59 2.22
N LEU A 51 4.28 4.41 1.79
CA LEU A 51 3.83 3.13 2.32
C LEU A 51 4.31 2.92 3.77
N ASN A 52 5.56 3.30 4.04
CA ASN A 52 6.14 3.14 5.36
C ASN A 52 5.50 4.07 6.40
N GLU A 53 5.18 5.30 6.01
CA GLU A 53 4.43 6.25 6.81
C GLU A 53 3.01 5.74 7.09
N THR A 54 2.39 5.09 6.10
CA THR A 54 1.09 4.43 6.27
C THR A 54 1.16 3.33 7.32
N PHE A 55 2.20 2.49 7.32
CA PHE A 55 2.39 1.48 8.36
C PHE A 55 2.56 2.08 9.76
N ILE A 56 3.24 3.22 9.86
CA ILE A 56 3.34 3.95 11.13
C ILE A 56 1.95 4.44 11.57
N ALA A 57 1.17 5.03 10.67
CA ALA A 57 -0.17 5.53 10.96
C ALA A 57 -1.15 4.41 11.35
N LEU A 58 -0.99 3.19 10.85
CA LEU A 58 -1.83 2.04 11.22
C LEU A 58 -1.76 1.71 12.72
N HIS A 59 -0.73 2.11 13.43
CA HIS A 59 -0.65 1.97 14.89
C HIS A 59 -1.75 2.73 15.64
N GLU A 60 -2.29 3.79 15.06
CA GLU A 60 -3.40 4.58 15.59
C GLU A 60 -4.72 4.21 14.91
N ILE A 61 -4.70 3.99 13.61
CA ILE A 61 -5.89 3.69 12.81
C ILE A 61 -6.53 2.35 13.23
N LEU A 62 -5.74 1.28 13.37
CA LEU A 62 -6.28 -0.05 13.68
C LEU A 62 -7.01 -0.12 15.03
N PRO A 63 -6.46 0.41 16.14
CA PRO A 63 -7.18 0.45 17.41
C PRO A 63 -8.47 1.26 17.35
N GLN A 64 -8.45 2.41 16.65
CA GLN A 64 -9.63 3.22 16.48
C GLN A 64 -10.70 2.48 15.66
N PHE A 65 -10.32 1.90 14.52
CA PHE A 65 -11.21 1.11 13.68
C PHE A 65 -11.86 -0.04 14.46
N LYS A 66 -11.10 -0.83 15.21
CA LYS A 66 -11.63 -1.92 16.04
C LYS A 66 -12.61 -1.42 17.09
N LYS A 67 -12.29 -0.29 17.75
CA LYS A 67 -13.15 0.32 18.77
C LYS A 67 -14.49 0.78 18.18
N GLU A 68 -14.47 1.36 16.99
CA GLU A 68 -15.66 1.89 16.33
C GLU A 68 -16.53 0.79 15.72
N THR A 69 -15.92 -0.18 15.04
CA THR A 69 -16.63 -1.21 14.29
C THR A 69 -17.01 -2.43 15.12
N LYS A 70 -16.29 -2.69 16.22
CA LYS A 70 -16.47 -3.87 17.10
C LYS A 70 -16.46 -5.21 16.36
N VAL A 71 -15.66 -5.30 15.29
CA VAL A 71 -15.50 -6.52 14.49
C VAL A 71 -14.54 -7.50 15.15
N ASP A 72 -14.81 -8.80 15.01
CA ASP A 72 -13.97 -9.86 15.60
C ASP A 72 -12.71 -10.14 14.78
N LYS A 73 -12.81 -10.04 13.45
CA LYS A 73 -11.69 -10.29 12.54
C LYS A 73 -11.41 -9.04 11.70
N VAL A 74 -10.15 -8.67 11.60
CA VAL A 74 -9.69 -7.54 10.79
C VAL A 74 -8.71 -8.02 9.73
N GLN A 75 -8.94 -7.64 8.49
CA GLN A 75 -8.04 -7.85 7.37
C GLN A 75 -7.51 -6.50 6.91
N CYS A 76 -6.22 -6.28 6.98
CA CYS A 76 -5.57 -5.07 6.47
C CYS A 76 -5.00 -5.37 5.08
N ILE A 77 -5.67 -4.90 4.04
CA ILE A 77 -5.26 -5.10 2.65
C ILE A 77 -4.56 -3.85 2.15
N VAL A 78 -3.32 -4.00 1.72
CA VAL A 78 -2.49 -2.93 1.16
C VAL A 78 -2.31 -3.15 -0.33
N LEU A 79 -2.88 -2.26 -1.13
CA LEU A 79 -2.72 -2.26 -2.58
C LEU A 79 -1.72 -1.18 -2.99
N THR A 80 -0.67 -1.57 -3.70
CA THR A 80 0.37 -0.65 -4.17
C THR A 80 0.89 -1.04 -5.55
N ASP A 81 1.40 -0.07 -6.29
CA ASP A 81 2.13 -0.23 -7.54
C ASP A 81 3.65 -0.03 -7.39
N GLY A 82 4.09 0.39 -6.20
CA GLY A 82 5.48 0.73 -5.91
C GLY A 82 6.00 0.20 -4.58
N GLU A 83 7.31 0.42 -4.36
CA GLU A 83 7.98 0.19 -3.09
C GLU A 83 7.74 1.36 -2.14
N GLY A 84 7.80 1.10 -0.83
CA GLY A 84 7.80 2.15 0.17
C GLY A 84 9.05 3.03 0.07
N CYS A 85 8.86 4.34 0.14
CA CYS A 85 9.98 5.29 0.17
C CYS A 85 10.72 5.22 1.50
N GLN A 86 11.92 5.81 1.53
CA GLN A 86 12.66 5.98 2.78
C GLN A 86 11.89 6.91 3.72
N VAL A 87 11.89 6.56 4.99
CA VAL A 87 11.29 7.40 6.04
C VAL A 87 12.34 8.38 6.53
N GLY A 88 12.01 9.67 6.44
CA GLY A 88 12.81 10.74 7.00
C GLY A 88 12.43 11.00 8.45
N TYR A 89 13.41 11.37 9.26
CA TYR A 89 13.18 11.90 10.60
C TYR A 89 13.88 13.24 10.77
N HIS A 90 13.31 14.10 11.57
CA HIS A 90 13.91 15.40 11.88
C HIS A 90 14.94 15.27 12.98
N ARG A 91 16.09 15.89 12.77
CA ARG A 91 17.14 16.02 13.80
C ARG A 91 17.73 17.40 13.77
N GLU A 92 18.21 17.84 14.91
CA GLU A 92 19.05 19.02 15.00
C GLU A 92 20.39 18.73 14.34
N VAL A 93 20.80 19.59 13.43
CA VAL A 93 22.06 19.50 12.70
C VAL A 93 22.90 20.72 13.08
N ASN A 94 24.03 20.46 13.73
CA ASN A 94 25.05 21.47 14.03
C ASN A 94 26.11 21.42 12.94
N ARG A 95 26.32 22.53 12.24
CA ARG A 95 27.41 22.67 11.26
C ARG A 95 28.57 23.38 11.93
N SER A 96 29.79 22.89 11.69
CA SER A 96 31.00 23.48 12.27
C SER A 96 31.30 24.94 11.85
N TRP A 97 30.60 25.42 10.82
CA TRP A 97 30.74 26.76 10.26
C TRP A 97 29.52 27.67 10.50
N ASP A 98 28.52 27.19 11.25
CA ASP A 98 27.26 27.90 11.50
C ASP A 98 26.95 27.80 12.99
N ASP A 99 26.89 28.94 13.64
CA ASP A 99 26.61 29.02 15.09
C ASP A 99 25.15 28.69 15.43
N ASN A 100 24.26 28.63 14.42
CA ASN A 100 22.87 28.35 14.62
C ASN A 100 22.51 26.92 14.17
N PRO A 101 22.12 26.04 15.09
CA PRO A 101 21.60 24.72 14.74
C PRO A 101 20.30 24.86 13.94
N TYR A 102 20.14 24.01 12.95
CA TYR A 102 18.90 23.94 12.19
C TYR A 102 18.29 22.53 12.24
N VAL A 103 16.99 22.42 12.07
CA VAL A 103 16.30 21.14 11.98
C VAL A 103 16.43 20.60 10.55
N GLY A 104 17.24 19.58 10.39
CA GLY A 104 17.41 18.89 9.09
C GLY A 104 16.66 17.57 9.06
N THR A 105 16.46 17.04 7.86
CA THR A 105 15.89 15.71 7.66
C THR A 105 17.01 14.70 7.41
N ALA A 106 16.96 13.59 8.12
CA ALA A 106 17.84 12.44 7.92
C ALA A 106 17.01 11.19 7.61
N ASN A 107 17.55 10.28 6.83
CA ASN A 107 16.89 9.01 6.51
C ASN A 107 17.31 7.92 7.49
N LEU A 108 16.43 6.97 7.72
CA LEU A 108 16.75 5.76 8.45
C LEU A 108 17.70 4.88 7.61
N HIS A 109 18.75 4.39 8.25
CA HIS A 109 19.75 3.52 7.64
C HIS A 109 19.80 2.17 8.35
N SER A 110 20.54 1.21 7.78
CA SER A 110 20.71 -0.16 8.31
C SER A 110 21.30 -0.23 9.73
N ASN A 111 21.98 0.81 10.18
CA ASN A 111 22.48 0.91 11.56
C ASN A 111 21.42 1.42 12.57
N ALA A 112 20.22 1.75 12.09
CA ALA A 112 19.10 2.12 12.94
C ALA A 112 18.31 0.88 13.37
N PHE A 113 17.51 1.06 14.42
CA PHE A 113 16.56 0.05 14.88
C PHE A 113 15.27 0.69 15.37
N LEU A 114 14.19 -0.06 15.24
CA LEU A 114 12.90 0.26 15.84
C LEU A 114 12.76 -0.53 17.14
N ARG A 115 12.44 0.14 18.24
CA ARG A 115 12.15 -0.52 19.52
C ARG A 115 10.74 -0.20 19.98
N ASP A 116 9.95 -1.25 20.15
CA ASP A 116 8.66 -1.11 20.83
C ASP A 116 8.89 -0.93 22.33
N ARG A 117 8.49 0.23 22.83
CA ARG A 117 8.69 0.57 24.26
C ARG A 117 7.83 -0.25 25.21
N LYS A 118 6.71 -0.79 24.74
CA LYS A 118 5.81 -1.59 25.59
C LYS A 118 6.31 -3.02 25.74
N SER A 119 6.63 -3.69 24.64
CA SER A 119 7.12 -5.07 24.64
C SER A 119 8.63 -5.17 24.85
N GLY A 120 9.38 -4.09 24.64
CA GLY A 120 10.85 -4.10 24.65
C GLY A 120 11.48 -4.73 23.41
N LYS A 121 10.69 -5.26 22.47
CA LYS A 121 11.16 -5.92 21.24
C LYS A 121 11.87 -4.92 20.34
N THR A 122 12.98 -5.35 19.76
CA THR A 122 13.80 -4.52 18.88
C THR A 122 13.87 -5.15 17.50
N TYR A 123 13.69 -4.31 16.47
CA TYR A 123 13.71 -4.68 15.06
C TYR A 123 14.83 -3.90 14.38
N HIS A 124 15.77 -4.59 13.76
CA HIS A 124 16.88 -3.98 13.03
C HIS A 124 16.49 -3.72 11.59
N PHE A 125 16.75 -2.51 11.12
CA PHE A 125 16.59 -2.20 9.72
C PHE A 125 17.66 -2.93 8.89
N LYS A 126 17.20 -3.53 7.78
CA LYS A 126 18.07 -4.16 6.80
C LYS A 126 18.32 -3.20 5.64
N ASP A 127 19.44 -3.38 4.97
CA ASP A 127 19.71 -2.63 3.75
C ASP A 127 18.72 -3.02 2.65
N GLY A 128 18.41 -2.05 1.78
CA GLY A 128 17.49 -2.23 0.66
C GLY A 128 16.12 -1.60 0.88
N TRP A 129 15.42 -1.43 -0.21
CA TRP A 129 14.13 -0.73 -0.25
C TRP A 129 13.01 -1.43 0.52
N THR A 130 13.04 -2.77 0.57
CA THR A 130 12.04 -3.56 1.29
C THR A 130 12.34 -3.70 2.78
N GLY A 131 13.57 -3.41 3.19
CA GLY A 131 14.01 -3.61 4.57
C GLY A 131 13.22 -2.79 5.59
N LEU A 132 12.91 -1.54 5.25
CA LEU A 132 12.11 -0.64 6.10
C LEU A 132 10.67 -1.15 6.24
N SER A 133 10.01 -1.43 5.13
CA SER A 133 8.62 -1.89 5.11
C SER A 133 8.44 -3.19 5.89
N THR A 134 9.39 -4.12 5.75
CA THR A 134 9.38 -5.39 6.50
C THR A 134 9.48 -5.17 8.01
N VAL A 135 10.30 -4.22 8.45
CA VAL A 135 10.45 -3.91 9.88
C VAL A 135 9.17 -3.32 10.45
N PHE A 136 8.55 -2.37 9.77
CA PHE A 136 7.29 -1.77 10.22
C PHE A 136 6.15 -2.79 10.23
N LEU A 137 6.06 -3.64 9.21
CA LEU A 137 5.06 -4.71 9.16
C LEU A 137 5.25 -5.75 10.26
N ASN A 138 6.48 -6.18 10.53
CA ASN A 138 6.76 -7.12 11.62
C ASN A 138 6.36 -6.52 12.98
N ASN A 139 6.63 -5.24 13.19
CA ASN A 139 6.19 -4.55 14.40
C ASN A 139 4.65 -4.47 14.49
N LEU A 140 3.95 -4.21 13.38
CA LEU A 140 2.48 -4.22 13.34
C LEU A 140 1.90 -5.60 13.64
N ARG A 141 2.45 -6.65 13.01
CA ARG A 141 2.01 -8.04 13.21
C ARG A 141 2.19 -8.49 14.66
N ASP A 142 3.32 -8.15 15.28
CA ASP A 142 3.55 -8.45 16.68
C ASP A 142 2.59 -7.69 17.62
N LYS A 143 2.22 -6.47 17.27
CA LYS A 143 1.33 -5.65 18.07
C LYS A 143 -0.15 -5.98 17.88
N PHE A 144 -0.52 -6.44 16.69
CA PHE A 144 -1.87 -6.80 16.29
C PHE A 144 -1.95 -8.21 15.72
N PRO A 145 -1.75 -9.26 16.56
CA PRO A 145 -1.70 -10.65 16.09
C PRO A 145 -3.05 -11.17 15.58
N ASP A 146 -4.13 -10.46 15.86
CA ASP A 146 -5.49 -10.74 15.39
C ASP A 146 -5.84 -10.00 14.09
N VAL A 147 -4.87 -9.31 13.47
CA VAL A 147 -5.00 -8.63 12.18
C VAL A 147 -4.14 -9.33 11.15
N ASN A 148 -4.73 -9.76 10.04
CA ASN A 148 -3.97 -10.27 8.91
C ASN A 148 -3.57 -9.12 7.98
N PHE A 149 -2.28 -9.04 7.67
CA PHE A 149 -1.72 -8.04 6.77
C PHE A 149 -1.46 -8.65 5.40
N ILE A 150 -2.25 -8.26 4.42
CA ILE A 150 -2.20 -8.78 3.05
C ILE A 150 -1.70 -7.67 2.13
N GLY A 151 -0.57 -7.92 1.47
CA GLY A 151 -0.05 -7.01 0.45
C GLY A 151 -0.48 -7.46 -0.95
N ILE A 152 -0.87 -6.51 -1.79
CA ILE A 152 -1.12 -6.73 -3.22
C ILE A 152 -0.32 -5.70 -4.01
N ARG A 153 0.63 -6.19 -4.81
CA ARG A 153 1.43 -5.33 -5.67
C ARG A 153 1.14 -5.58 -7.15
N LEU A 154 0.86 -4.50 -7.86
CA LEU A 154 0.78 -4.53 -9.31
C LEU A 154 2.19 -4.41 -9.89
N VAL A 155 2.60 -5.41 -10.65
CA VAL A 155 3.95 -5.46 -11.23
C VAL A 155 3.88 -5.50 -12.75
N GLY A 156 4.75 -4.73 -13.41
CA GLY A 156 5.01 -4.83 -14.83
C GLY A 156 5.73 -6.13 -15.17
N GLY A 157 5.71 -6.54 -16.43
CA GLY A 157 6.35 -7.80 -16.85
C GLY A 157 7.87 -7.85 -16.58
N ARG A 158 8.55 -6.70 -16.59
CA ARG A 158 9.99 -6.57 -16.28
C ARG A 158 10.26 -6.51 -14.77
N ASP A 159 9.33 -5.94 -14.01
CA ASP A 159 9.50 -5.67 -12.59
C ASP A 159 9.19 -6.90 -11.72
N ALA A 160 8.55 -7.92 -12.29
CA ALA A 160 8.18 -9.12 -11.56
C ALA A 160 9.39 -9.88 -10.99
N ASN A 161 10.46 -10.01 -11.77
CA ASN A 161 11.69 -10.65 -11.27
C ASN A 161 12.36 -9.81 -10.17
N TYR A 162 12.33 -8.50 -10.30
CA TYR A 162 12.84 -7.58 -9.29
C TYR A 162 12.04 -7.70 -8.00
N PHE A 163 10.71 -7.64 -8.09
CA PHE A 163 9.80 -7.87 -6.96
C PHE A 163 10.10 -9.16 -6.20
N ILE A 164 10.23 -10.28 -6.94
CA ILE A 164 10.48 -11.59 -6.33
C ILE A 164 11.85 -11.61 -5.65
N ARG A 165 12.90 -11.15 -6.35
CA ARG A 165 14.27 -11.18 -5.82
C ARG A 165 14.49 -10.21 -4.67
N GLN A 166 13.83 -9.09 -4.64
CA GLN A 166 13.89 -8.18 -3.49
C GLN A 166 13.35 -8.81 -2.20
N ASN A 167 12.33 -9.65 -2.31
CA ASN A 167 11.69 -10.26 -1.16
C ASN A 167 12.33 -11.59 -0.76
N LEU A 168 12.82 -12.40 -1.71
CA LEU A 168 13.36 -13.73 -1.47
C LEU A 168 14.88 -13.83 -1.62
N GLY A 169 15.53 -12.79 -2.17
CA GLY A 169 16.96 -12.82 -2.49
C GLY A 169 17.26 -13.50 -3.85
N TYR A 170 18.56 -13.77 -4.08
CA TYR A 170 19.04 -14.41 -5.31
C TYR A 170 19.31 -15.89 -5.02
N ASN A 171 18.28 -16.72 -5.10
CA ASN A 171 18.33 -18.15 -4.80
C ASN A 171 17.41 -18.97 -5.72
N ASP A 172 17.46 -20.27 -5.61
CA ASP A 172 16.64 -21.21 -6.40
C ASP A 172 15.14 -21.04 -6.16
N GLU A 173 14.78 -20.63 -4.96
CA GLU A 173 13.38 -20.35 -4.61
C GLU A 173 12.85 -19.15 -5.41
N ALA A 174 13.60 -18.05 -5.47
CA ALA A 174 13.25 -16.89 -6.28
C ALA A 174 13.09 -17.26 -7.76
N GLU A 175 13.95 -18.12 -8.30
CA GLU A 175 13.84 -18.61 -9.70
C GLU A 175 12.58 -19.46 -9.90
N LYS A 176 12.19 -20.28 -8.91
CA LYS A 176 10.95 -21.04 -8.95
C LYS A 176 9.74 -20.11 -8.99
N TYR A 177 9.68 -19.08 -8.13
CA TYR A 177 8.60 -18.09 -8.11
C TYR A 177 8.58 -17.24 -9.40
N ALA A 178 9.73 -16.92 -9.98
CA ALA A 178 9.82 -16.22 -11.25
C ALA A 178 9.25 -17.05 -12.41
N ARG A 179 9.47 -18.36 -12.41
CA ARG A 179 8.84 -19.28 -13.39
C ARG A 179 7.32 -19.36 -13.19
N MET A 180 6.86 -19.43 -11.94
CA MET A 180 5.43 -19.41 -11.61
C MET A 180 4.77 -18.11 -12.10
N PHE A 181 5.38 -16.96 -11.83
CA PHE A 181 4.86 -15.69 -12.32
C PHE A 181 4.75 -15.61 -13.83
N ARG A 182 5.76 -16.10 -14.56
CA ARG A 182 5.71 -16.12 -16.04
C ARG A 182 4.53 -16.93 -16.58
N LYS A 183 4.19 -18.05 -15.91
CA LYS A 183 3.09 -18.93 -16.27
C LYS A 183 1.73 -18.38 -15.82
N ASP A 184 1.62 -18.06 -14.55
CA ASP A 184 0.34 -17.78 -13.87
C ASP A 184 0.03 -16.28 -13.82
N LYS A 185 0.97 -15.40 -14.24
CA LYS A 185 0.88 -13.92 -14.18
C LYS A 185 0.66 -13.37 -12.77
N SER A 186 0.91 -14.18 -11.78
CA SER A 186 0.79 -13.83 -10.35
C SER A 186 1.60 -14.79 -9.50
N VAL A 187 1.99 -14.32 -8.32
CA VAL A 187 2.63 -15.11 -7.26
C VAL A 187 2.12 -14.70 -5.90
N ALA A 188 2.22 -15.58 -4.92
CA ALA A 188 1.98 -15.28 -3.52
C ALA A 188 3.24 -15.63 -2.74
N LEU A 189 3.86 -14.63 -2.11
CA LEU A 189 5.02 -14.78 -1.25
C LEU A 189 4.53 -14.80 0.20
N LEU A 190 5.02 -15.74 1.00
CA LEU A 190 4.66 -15.87 2.40
C LEU A 190 5.79 -15.32 3.27
N ASP A 191 5.43 -14.75 4.42
CA ASP A 191 6.36 -14.31 5.48
C ASP A 191 7.45 -13.31 5.01
N VAL A 192 7.12 -12.48 4.02
CA VAL A 192 7.99 -11.42 3.51
C VAL A 192 7.60 -10.04 4.10
N GLY A 193 7.28 -10.01 5.39
CA GLY A 193 6.75 -8.83 6.08
C GLY A 193 5.23 -8.90 6.21
N TYR A 194 4.52 -9.06 5.12
CA TYR A 194 3.09 -9.41 5.12
C TYR A 194 2.87 -10.88 5.49
N ASP A 195 1.68 -11.22 5.93
CA ASP A 195 1.27 -12.63 6.09
C ASP A 195 1.23 -13.30 4.70
N VAL A 196 0.74 -12.56 3.71
CA VAL A 196 0.87 -12.92 2.29
C VAL A 196 1.08 -11.66 1.44
N TYR A 197 2.00 -11.75 0.50
CA TYR A 197 2.29 -10.67 -0.45
C TYR A 197 2.07 -11.15 -1.87
N PHE A 198 1.00 -10.70 -2.49
CA PHE A 198 0.65 -11.03 -3.87
C PHE A 198 1.35 -10.10 -4.85
N GLY A 199 2.09 -10.66 -5.79
CA GLY A 199 2.54 -9.96 -6.99
C GLY A 199 1.62 -10.29 -8.16
N MET A 200 0.97 -9.30 -8.77
CA MET A 200 0.00 -9.48 -9.85
C MET A 200 0.41 -8.68 -11.09
N SER A 201 0.31 -9.29 -12.26
CA SER A 201 0.63 -8.59 -13.51
C SER A 201 -0.42 -7.52 -13.82
N ALA A 202 0.02 -6.26 -13.91
CA ALA A 202 -0.83 -5.14 -14.31
C ALA A 202 -1.52 -5.38 -15.67
N LYS A 203 -0.81 -6.00 -16.64
CA LYS A 203 -1.37 -6.34 -17.95
C LYS A 203 -2.50 -7.36 -17.87
N SER A 204 -2.46 -8.29 -16.91
CA SER A 204 -3.52 -9.29 -16.77
C SER A 204 -4.81 -8.71 -16.17
N LEU A 205 -4.71 -7.56 -15.52
CA LEU A 205 -5.86 -6.81 -15.00
C LEU A 205 -6.42 -5.82 -16.03
N ALA A 206 -5.57 -5.33 -16.93
CA ALA A 206 -5.92 -4.35 -17.95
C ALA A 206 -6.58 -4.97 -19.20
N ASN A 207 -6.67 -6.30 -19.29
CA ASN A 207 -7.30 -6.94 -20.44
C ASN A 207 -8.80 -6.64 -20.48
N ASP A 208 -9.11 -5.82 -21.43
CA ASP A 208 -10.37 -5.26 -21.86
C ASP A 208 -11.54 -6.24 -21.82
N SER A 209 -12.29 -6.19 -20.76
CA SER A 209 -13.72 -6.27 -20.92
C SER A 209 -14.20 -4.83 -20.67
N GLU A 210 -14.49 -4.11 -21.74
CA GLU A 210 -15.27 -2.90 -21.64
C GLU A 210 -16.45 -3.21 -20.75
N PHE A 211 -16.53 -2.46 -19.64
CA PHE A 211 -17.70 -2.47 -18.80
C PHE A 211 -18.71 -1.59 -19.53
N ASP A 212 -19.26 -2.18 -20.62
CA ASP A 212 -20.25 -1.53 -21.44
C ASP A 212 -21.59 -1.56 -20.71
N VAL A 213 -21.87 -0.47 -20.06
CA VAL A 213 -23.15 -0.22 -19.38
C VAL A 213 -23.71 1.08 -19.92
N GLN A 214 -24.90 1.02 -20.51
CA GLN A 214 -25.61 2.19 -20.99
C GLN A 214 -25.85 3.18 -19.84
N GLU A 215 -25.82 4.49 -20.11
CA GLU A 215 -25.94 5.54 -19.08
C GLU A 215 -27.22 5.45 -18.24
N ASP A 216 -28.29 4.85 -18.78
CA ASP A 216 -29.60 4.65 -18.14
C ASP A 216 -29.81 3.24 -17.57
N ALA A 217 -28.74 2.45 -17.44
CA ALA A 217 -28.83 1.07 -16.97
C ALA A 217 -29.32 0.97 -15.53
N THR A 218 -30.27 0.06 -15.31
CA THR A 218 -30.77 -0.24 -13.96
C THR A 218 -29.70 -0.91 -13.08
N LYS A 219 -29.83 -0.81 -11.76
CA LYS A 219 -28.92 -1.48 -10.79
C LYS A 219 -28.76 -2.98 -11.09
N ALA A 220 -29.80 -3.66 -11.55
CA ALA A 220 -29.77 -5.08 -11.91
C ALA A 220 -28.94 -5.34 -13.16
N GLN A 221 -29.01 -4.46 -14.17
CA GLN A 221 -28.18 -4.54 -15.39
C GLN A 221 -26.72 -4.25 -15.07
N ILE A 222 -26.43 -3.22 -14.27
CA ILE A 222 -25.09 -2.91 -13.78
C ILE A 222 -24.50 -4.10 -13.04
N LYS A 223 -25.25 -4.69 -12.10
CA LYS A 223 -24.81 -5.89 -11.36
C LYS A 223 -24.52 -7.07 -12.29
N ARG A 224 -25.40 -7.34 -13.28
CA ARG A 224 -25.20 -8.43 -14.25
C ARG A 224 -23.98 -8.18 -15.14
N ALA A 225 -23.81 -6.97 -15.66
CA ALA A 225 -22.64 -6.59 -16.45
C ALA A 225 -21.34 -6.74 -15.64
N PHE A 226 -21.34 -6.31 -14.38
CA PHE A 226 -20.22 -6.46 -13.47
C PHE A 226 -19.89 -7.94 -13.21
N VAL A 227 -20.87 -8.77 -12.85
CA VAL A 227 -20.69 -10.21 -12.65
C VAL A 227 -20.21 -10.89 -13.93
N LYS A 228 -20.73 -10.51 -15.10
CA LYS A 228 -20.29 -11.01 -16.41
C LYS A 228 -18.83 -10.60 -16.71
N SER A 229 -18.45 -9.35 -16.40
CA SER A 229 -17.08 -8.89 -16.58
C SER A 229 -16.09 -9.64 -15.67
N LEU A 230 -16.49 -9.95 -14.43
CA LEU A 230 -15.70 -10.75 -13.50
C LEU A 230 -15.58 -12.22 -13.93
N SER A 231 -16.64 -12.81 -14.46
CA SER A 231 -16.64 -14.22 -14.91
C SER A 231 -15.96 -14.42 -16.27
N ALA A 232 -15.96 -13.42 -17.14
CA ALA A 232 -15.25 -13.46 -18.41
C ALA A 232 -13.71 -13.38 -18.24
N LYS A 233 -13.25 -12.76 -17.14
CA LYS A 233 -11.82 -12.78 -16.76
C LYS A 233 -11.53 -14.13 -16.14
N LYS A 234 -10.60 -14.88 -16.71
CA LYS A 234 -9.89 -15.95 -16.01
C LYS A 234 -9.02 -15.30 -14.93
N PHE A 235 -9.67 -14.68 -13.96
CA PHE A 235 -9.01 -14.28 -12.73
C PHE A 235 -8.32 -15.53 -12.22
N ASN A 236 -7.03 -15.46 -12.00
CA ASN A 236 -6.26 -16.62 -11.67
C ASN A 236 -6.88 -17.30 -10.43
N LYS A 237 -7.63 -18.38 -10.64
CA LYS A 237 -8.35 -19.08 -9.57
C LYS A 237 -7.45 -19.44 -8.40
N LYS A 238 -6.14 -19.68 -8.67
CA LYS A 238 -5.17 -19.98 -7.61
C LYS A 238 -4.90 -18.78 -6.70
N VAL A 239 -4.84 -17.56 -7.24
CA VAL A 239 -4.67 -16.34 -6.42
C VAL A 239 -5.91 -16.10 -5.61
N LEU A 240 -7.07 -16.21 -6.25
CA LEU A 240 -8.35 -16.06 -5.56
C LEU A 240 -8.53 -17.14 -4.48
N SER A 241 -8.18 -18.41 -4.76
CA SER A 241 -8.25 -19.48 -3.76
C SER A 241 -7.34 -19.20 -2.57
N LYS A 242 -6.08 -18.82 -2.82
CA LYS A 242 -5.16 -18.44 -1.73
C LYS A 242 -5.63 -17.22 -0.97
N PHE A 243 -6.16 -16.22 -1.64
CA PHE A 243 -6.75 -15.06 -0.99
C PHE A 243 -7.93 -15.48 -0.10
N MET A 244 -8.82 -16.33 -0.63
CA MET A 244 -9.95 -16.86 0.13
C MET A 244 -9.53 -17.70 1.35
N GLU A 245 -8.48 -18.49 1.24
CA GLU A 245 -7.90 -19.25 2.37
C GLU A 245 -7.43 -18.31 3.50
N PHE A 246 -6.91 -17.13 3.18
CA PHE A 246 -6.44 -16.17 4.16
C PHE A 246 -7.54 -15.36 4.82
N ILE A 247 -8.66 -15.09 4.12
CA ILE A 247 -9.75 -14.27 4.65
C ILE A 247 -10.86 -15.10 5.31
N ALA A 248 -10.91 -16.41 5.09
CA ALA A 248 -11.86 -17.31 5.72
C ALA A 248 -11.46 -17.63 7.16
#